data_45af5c2d8fa37b0e61acd255f5bbc82d
#
_entry.id   45af5c2d8fa37b0e61acd255f5bbc82d
#
_cell.length_a   1.000
_cell.length_b   1.000
_cell.length_c   1.000
_cell.angle_alpha   90.00
_cell.angle_beta   90.00
_cell.angle_gamma   90.00
#
_symmetry.space_group_name_H-M   'P 1'
#
loop_
_entity.id
_entity.type
_entity.pdbx_description
1 polymer ?
#
loop_
_entity_poly.entity_id
_entity_poly.type
_entity_poly.pdbx_seq_one_letter_code
_entity_poly.pdbx_strand_id
1 'polypeptide(L)'
;MENIYIESGKVLELIQLFEKEFKELTIKYNIKESDDKRSLSNMASFLFRNNIINEEEYSCIKKVIEIRNIVIHRLFIDDEYNKIDKLKEMKKSIENALNIFKMKYL
;
A
#
# COMPACT_ATOMS: atom_id res chain seq x y z
N MET A 1 -11.51 21.06 14.15
CA MET A 1 -10.35 20.39 14.77
C MET A 1 -10.23 18.98 14.21
N GLU A 2 -9.08 18.64 13.64
CA GLU A 2 -8.88 17.33 13.06
C GLU A 2 -8.72 16.28 14.16
N ASN A 3 -9.41 15.17 14.00
CA ASN A 3 -9.38 14.08 14.98
C ASN A 3 -8.45 12.99 14.50
N ILE A 4 -7.45 12.66 15.30
CA ILE A 4 -6.44 11.66 14.96
C ILE A 4 -7.04 10.27 14.72
N TYR A 5 -8.11 9.92 15.43
CA TYR A 5 -8.80 8.64 15.24
C TYR A 5 -9.51 8.58 13.89
N ILE A 6 -10.09 9.69 13.45
CA ILE A 6 -10.72 9.77 12.12
C ILE A 6 -9.66 9.64 11.02
N GLU A 7 -8.54 10.34 11.16
CA GLU A 7 -7.44 10.25 10.18
C GLU A 7 -6.83 8.84 10.15
N SER A 8 -6.65 8.22 11.30
CA SER A 8 -6.17 6.83 11.39
C SER A 8 -7.13 5.87 10.67
N GLY A 9 -8.43 6.06 10.88
CA GLY A 9 -9.46 5.26 10.21
C GLY A 9 -9.41 5.39 8.70
N LYS A 10 -9.19 6.62 8.20
CA LYS A 10 -9.03 6.86 6.76
C LYS A 10 -7.81 6.15 6.20
N VAL A 11 -6.69 6.16 6.92
CA VAL A 11 -5.47 5.44 6.51
C VAL A 11 -5.75 3.95 6.43
N LEU A 12 -6.43 3.38 7.43
CA LEU A 12 -6.78 1.95 7.43
C LEU A 12 -7.67 1.59 6.24
N GLU A 13 -8.67 2.42 5.94
CA GLU A 13 -9.54 2.19 4.78
C GLU A 13 -8.76 2.19 3.47
N LEU A 14 -7.84 3.13 3.32
CA LEU A 14 -7.00 3.22 2.12
C LEU A 14 -6.06 2.03 1.99
N ILE A 15 -5.52 1.54 3.11
CA ILE A 15 -4.67 0.34 3.12
C ILE A 15 -5.49 -0.87 2.67
N GLN A 16 -6.71 -1.03 3.15
CA GLN A 16 -7.58 -2.13 2.74
C GLN A 16 -7.89 -2.05 1.24
N LEU A 17 -8.17 -0.86 0.74
CA LEU A 17 -8.39 -0.64 -0.68
C LEU A 17 -7.13 -0.96 -1.49
N PHE A 18 -5.96 -0.54 -1.01
CA PHE A 18 -4.69 -0.85 -1.64
C PHE A 18 -4.47 -2.36 -1.75
N GLU A 19 -4.68 -3.10 -0.68
CA GLU A 19 -4.52 -4.55 -0.69
C GLU A 19 -5.47 -5.22 -1.69
N LYS A 20 -6.71 -4.77 -1.74
CA LYS A 20 -7.70 -5.29 -2.68
C LYS A 20 -7.30 -5.02 -4.13
N GLU A 21 -6.96 -3.78 -4.45
CA GLU A 21 -6.56 -3.39 -5.80
C GLU A 21 -5.27 -4.10 -6.23
N PHE A 22 -4.34 -4.24 -5.31
CA PHE A 22 -3.08 -4.93 -5.56
C PHE A 22 -3.33 -6.39 -5.91
N LYS A 23 -4.19 -7.06 -5.15
CA LYS A 23 -4.56 -8.45 -5.39
C LYS A 23 -5.23 -8.61 -6.75
N GLU A 24 -6.14 -7.73 -7.10
CA GLU A 24 -6.80 -7.74 -8.40
C GLU A 24 -5.81 -7.56 -9.55
N LEU A 25 -4.82 -6.69 -9.35
CA LEU A 25 -3.76 -6.47 -10.32
C LEU A 25 -2.92 -7.74 -10.53
N THR A 26 -2.58 -8.44 -9.47
CA THR A 26 -1.83 -9.69 -9.57
C THR A 26 -2.62 -10.76 -10.32
N ILE A 27 -3.92 -10.82 -10.12
CA ILE A 27 -4.79 -11.73 -10.84
C ILE A 27 -4.81 -11.37 -12.33
N LYS A 28 -4.91 -10.09 -12.65
CA LYS A 28 -4.93 -9.62 -14.05
C LYS A 28 -3.69 -10.05 -14.82
N TYR A 29 -2.52 -10.04 -14.18
CA TYR A 29 -1.27 -10.41 -14.83
C TYR A 29 -0.91 -11.87 -14.65
N ASN A 30 -1.88 -12.71 -14.25
CA ASN A 30 -1.71 -14.16 -14.08
C ASN A 30 -0.55 -14.53 -13.16
N ILE A 31 -0.33 -13.72 -12.15
CA ILE A 31 0.63 -14.06 -11.12
C ILE A 31 0.01 -15.17 -10.30
N LYS A 32 0.48 -16.37 -10.54
CA LYS A 32 0.00 -17.53 -9.78
C LYS A 32 0.45 -17.37 -8.34
N GLU A 33 -0.49 -17.07 -7.48
CA GLU A 33 -0.28 -17.29 -6.06
C GLU A 33 -0.21 -18.80 -5.87
N SER A 34 0.96 -19.34 -6.16
CA SER A 34 1.20 -20.75 -5.87
C SER A 34 1.21 -21.00 -4.37
N ASP A 35 1.22 -19.93 -3.58
CA ASP A 35 1.21 -20.00 -2.13
C ASP A 35 0.43 -18.83 -1.56
N ASP A 36 -0.56 -19.12 -0.72
CA ASP A 36 -1.26 -18.15 0.11
C ASP A 36 -0.29 -17.38 1.02
N LYS A 37 0.99 -17.68 0.94
CA LYS A 37 2.05 -17.12 1.78
C LYS A 37 2.86 -16.04 1.10
N ARG A 38 2.53 -15.66 -0.14
CA ARG A 38 3.27 -14.59 -0.79
C ARG A 38 2.99 -13.27 -0.11
N SER A 39 4.03 -12.69 0.48
CA SER A 39 3.92 -11.37 1.06
C SER A 39 3.68 -10.34 -0.05
N LEU A 40 3.13 -9.20 0.34
CA LEU A 40 2.96 -8.07 -0.58
C LEU A 40 4.30 -7.64 -1.17
N SER A 41 5.39 -7.71 -0.40
CA SER A 41 6.74 -7.40 -0.86
C SER A 41 7.17 -8.33 -1.98
N ASN A 42 6.92 -9.63 -1.85
CA ASN A 42 7.26 -10.60 -2.88
C ASN A 42 6.47 -10.37 -4.16
N MET A 43 5.20 -10.04 -4.05
CA MET A 43 4.37 -9.72 -5.20
C MET A 43 4.85 -8.47 -5.92
N ALA A 44 5.21 -7.43 -5.17
CA ALA A 44 5.76 -6.20 -5.74
C ALA A 44 7.08 -6.47 -6.47
N SER A 45 7.97 -7.27 -5.88
CA SER A 45 9.23 -7.67 -6.50
C SER A 45 8.99 -8.44 -7.80
N PHE A 46 7.99 -9.33 -7.81
CA PHE A 46 7.63 -10.08 -9.00
C PHE A 46 7.17 -9.16 -10.13
N LEU A 47 6.29 -8.21 -9.84
CA LEU A 47 5.82 -7.24 -10.81
C LEU A 47 6.96 -6.42 -11.40
N PHE A 48 7.91 -6.01 -10.55
CA PHE A 48 9.07 -5.25 -10.98
C PHE A 48 10.00 -6.08 -11.87
N ARG A 49 10.32 -7.29 -11.45
CA ARG A 49 11.23 -8.16 -12.20
C ARG A 49 10.67 -8.58 -13.56
N ASN A 50 9.36 -8.59 -13.70
CA ASN A 50 8.71 -8.94 -14.96
C ASN A 50 8.32 -7.70 -15.80
N ASN A 51 8.85 -6.54 -15.43
CA ASN A 51 8.65 -5.28 -16.15
C ASN A 51 7.19 -4.82 -16.25
N ILE A 52 6.35 -5.29 -15.34
CA ILE A 52 4.95 -4.85 -15.26
C ILE A 52 4.87 -3.47 -14.63
N ILE A 53 5.73 -3.20 -13.67
CA ILE A 53 5.89 -1.89 -13.05
C ILE A 53 7.33 -1.42 -13.19
N ASN A 54 7.52 -0.11 -13.27
CA ASN A 54 8.86 0.47 -13.35
C ASN A 54 9.44 0.73 -11.96
N GLU A 55 10.66 1.26 -11.90
CA GLU A 55 11.35 1.51 -10.64
C GLU A 55 10.61 2.50 -9.74
N GLU A 56 10.07 3.59 -10.29
CA GLU A 56 9.30 4.56 -9.53
C GLU A 56 8.03 3.96 -8.95
N GLU A 57 7.31 3.20 -9.77
CA GLU A 57 6.09 2.51 -9.35
C GLU A 57 6.39 1.50 -8.25
N TYR A 58 7.47 0.77 -8.40
CA TYR A 58 7.93 -0.18 -7.40
C TYR A 58 8.23 0.52 -6.07
N SER A 59 8.94 1.66 -6.11
CA SER A 59 9.23 2.45 -4.92
C SER A 59 7.96 2.93 -4.23
N CYS A 60 6.97 3.40 -4.98
CA CYS A 60 5.68 3.82 -4.44
C CYS A 60 4.96 2.67 -3.73
N ILE A 61 4.94 1.51 -4.36
CA ILE A 61 4.27 0.33 -3.78
C ILE A 61 4.99 -0.14 -2.52
N LYS A 62 6.33 -0.18 -2.54
CA LYS A 62 7.11 -0.55 -1.37
C LYS A 62 6.86 0.40 -0.20
N LYS A 63 6.72 1.69 -0.47
CA LYS A 63 6.45 2.67 0.56
C LYS A 63 5.09 2.41 1.24
N VAL A 64 4.08 2.04 0.46
CA VAL A 64 2.75 1.70 1.03
C VAL A 64 2.82 0.43 1.86
N ILE A 65 3.59 -0.56 1.42
CA ILE A 65 3.77 -1.79 2.20
C ILE A 65 4.44 -1.48 3.54
N GLU A 66 5.41 -0.59 3.55
CA GLU A 66 6.07 -0.11 4.77
C GLU A 66 5.07 0.60 5.67
N ILE A 67 4.24 1.49 5.12
CA ILE A 67 3.18 2.18 5.86
C ILE A 67 2.20 1.17 6.49
N ARG A 68 1.80 0.16 5.73
CA ARG A 68 0.93 -0.89 6.22
C ARG A 68 1.53 -1.58 7.44
N ASN A 69 2.81 -1.89 7.39
CA ASN A 69 3.50 -2.53 8.52
C ASN A 69 3.54 -1.61 9.75
N ILE A 70 3.77 -0.32 9.55
CA ILE A 70 3.75 0.67 10.62
C ILE A 70 2.37 0.74 11.26
N VAL A 71 1.33 0.84 10.45
CA VAL A 71 -0.05 0.98 10.93
C VAL A 71 -0.47 -0.25 11.73
N ILE A 72 -0.14 -1.44 11.25
CA ILE A 72 -0.53 -2.68 11.92
C ILE A 72 0.24 -2.87 13.24
N HIS A 73 1.52 -2.52 13.27
CA HIS A 73 2.39 -2.88 14.40
C HIS A 73 2.74 -1.71 15.32
N ARG A 74 2.67 -0.45 14.87
CA ARG A 74 3.24 0.68 15.60
C ARG A 74 2.34 1.90 15.77
N LEU A 75 1.24 2.02 15.03
CA LEU A 75 0.48 3.26 14.96
C LEU A 75 0.04 3.78 16.33
N PHE A 76 -0.41 2.90 17.21
CA PHE A 76 -0.92 3.26 18.53
C PHE A 76 0.09 3.07 19.64
N ILE A 77 1.27 2.55 19.32
CA ILE A 77 2.33 2.25 20.30
C ILE A 77 3.41 3.35 20.24
N ASP A 78 3.67 3.86 19.05
CA ASP A 78 4.73 4.83 18.80
C ASP A 78 4.14 6.20 18.48
N ASP A 79 4.33 7.17 19.36
CA ASP A 79 3.79 8.52 19.22
C ASP A 79 4.34 9.23 17.97
N GLU A 80 5.48 8.81 17.44
CA GLU A 80 6.05 9.40 16.24
C GLU A 80 5.14 9.26 15.03
N TYR A 81 4.47 8.10 14.93
CA TYR A 81 3.60 7.81 13.79
C TYR A 81 2.15 8.23 14.00
N ASN A 82 1.78 8.51 15.24
CA ASN A 82 0.40 8.85 15.59
C ASN A 82 0.18 10.36 15.60
N LYS A 83 0.64 11.03 14.54
CA LYS A 83 0.48 12.48 14.36
C LYS A 83 -0.29 12.75 13.08
N ILE A 84 -1.14 13.77 13.11
CA ILE A 84 -1.99 14.11 11.96
C ILE A 84 -1.18 14.35 10.69
N ASP A 85 -0.05 15.05 10.80
CA ASP A 85 0.79 15.32 9.63
C ASP A 85 1.35 14.04 9.02
N LYS A 86 1.77 13.10 9.86
CA LYS A 86 2.25 11.79 9.41
C LYS A 86 1.15 10.98 8.76
N LEU A 87 -0.04 11.00 9.34
CA LEU A 87 -1.19 10.29 8.78
C LEU A 87 -1.60 10.85 7.43
N LYS A 88 -1.53 12.17 7.26
CA LYS A 88 -1.79 12.80 5.96
C LYS A 88 -0.76 12.43 4.91
N GLU A 89 0.53 12.34 5.28
CA GLU A 89 1.57 11.85 4.38
C GLU A 89 1.31 10.41 3.95
N MET A 90 0.92 9.56 4.90
CA MET A 90 0.59 8.16 4.62
C MET A 90 -0.58 8.06 3.64
N LYS A 91 -1.65 8.83 3.86
CA LYS A 91 -2.78 8.88 2.94
C LYS A 91 -2.35 9.24 1.53
N LYS A 92 -1.56 10.28 1.39
CA LYS A 92 -1.08 10.74 0.08
C LYS A 92 -0.28 9.66 -0.63
N SER A 93 0.60 8.98 0.09
CA SER A 93 1.41 7.89 -0.47
C SER A 93 0.54 6.74 -0.96
N ILE A 94 -0.48 6.37 -0.19
CA ILE A 94 -1.40 5.30 -0.58
C ILE A 94 -2.21 5.70 -1.81
N GLU A 95 -2.70 6.94 -1.84
CA GLU A 95 -3.45 7.45 -2.99
C GLU A 95 -2.62 7.44 -4.27
N ASN A 96 -1.35 7.79 -4.17
CA ASN A 96 -0.43 7.73 -5.31
C ASN A 96 -0.29 6.31 -5.85
N ALA A 97 -0.15 5.33 -4.97
CA ALA A 97 -0.07 3.93 -5.37
C ALA A 97 -1.38 3.44 -6.01
N LEU A 98 -2.52 3.85 -5.45
CA LEU A 98 -3.82 3.52 -6.02
C LEU A 98 -3.98 4.08 -7.45
N ASN A 99 -3.47 5.28 -7.71
CA ASN A 99 -3.49 5.86 -9.04
C ASN A 99 -2.65 5.04 -10.03
N ILE A 100 -1.52 4.50 -9.59
CA ILE A 100 -0.70 3.61 -10.41
C ILE A 100 -1.52 2.38 -10.81
N PHE A 101 -2.23 1.78 -9.87
CA PHE A 101 -3.06 0.60 -10.14
C PHE A 101 -4.16 0.93 -11.17
N LYS A 102 -4.82 2.06 -11.04
CA LYS A 102 -5.83 2.49 -12.02
C LYS A 102 -5.27 2.59 -13.42
N MET A 103 -4.07 3.15 -13.56
CA MET A 103 -3.41 3.27 -14.85
C MET A 103 -3.08 1.92 -15.45
N LYS A 104 -2.72 0.94 -14.63
CA LYS A 104 -2.41 -0.41 -15.11
C LYS A 104 -3.64 -1.21 -15.52
N TYR A 105 -4.82 -0.84 -15.05
CA TYR A 105 -6.07 -1.49 -15.45
C TYR A 105 -6.61 -0.99 -16.80
N LEU A 106 -6.20 0.19 -17.18
CA LEU A 106 -6.58 0.76 -18.47
C LEU A 106 -5.65 0.27 -19.57
#